data_19c7ca6b3aaca6edcf960ebe159f59ec
#
_entry.id   19c7ca6b3aaca6edcf960ebe159f59ec
#
_cell.length_a   1.000
_cell.length_b   1.000
_cell.length_c   1.000
_cell.angle_alpha   90.00
_cell.angle_beta   90.00
_cell.angle_gamma   90.00
#
_symmetry.space_group_name_H-M   'P 1'
#
loop_
_entity.id
_entity.type
_entity.pdbx_description
1 polymer ?
#
loop_
_entity_poly.entity_id
_entity_poly.type
_entity_poly.pdbx_seq_one_letter_code
_entity_poly.pdbx_strand_id
1 'polypeptide(L)'
;MINDYGVKMTIWHSDLHKRKKSGGKKGIQRKKRRYERGSDPVLVMLGEREIKPKRTRGGGIKIAVKSDRFANVYDPASNKTSHVEIIRVKSNPANRDLERRGIITKGAIIETPIGDARVTSKPSSDGVINAVLLPKQ
;
A
#
# COMPACT_ATOMS: atom_id res chain seq x y z
N MET A 1 2.54 -8.80 13.37
CA MET A 1 2.81 -9.81 14.40
C MET A 1 1.47 -10.33 14.90
N ILE A 2 1.24 -11.61 14.81
CA ILE A 2 0.09 -12.32 15.40
C ILE A 2 0.66 -12.95 16.66
N ASN A 3 0.06 -12.72 17.82
CA ASN A 3 0.44 -13.43 19.03
C ASN A 3 -0.14 -14.86 18.98
N ASP A 4 0.37 -15.78 19.78
CA ASP A 4 0.03 -17.21 19.79
C ASP A 4 -1.47 -17.54 19.95
N TYR A 5 -2.27 -16.56 20.28
CA TYR A 5 -3.74 -16.66 20.42
C TYR A 5 -4.52 -16.12 19.20
N GLY A 6 -3.86 -15.85 18.06
CA GLY A 6 -4.52 -15.37 16.85
C GLY A 6 -5.13 -13.97 16.94
N VAL A 7 -4.91 -13.24 18.02
CA VAL A 7 -5.47 -11.90 18.23
C VAL A 7 -4.58 -10.87 17.51
N LYS A 8 -5.16 -10.21 16.52
CA LYS A 8 -4.49 -9.14 15.80
C LYS A 8 -4.25 -7.95 16.73
N MET A 9 -2.98 -7.66 17.02
CA MET A 9 -2.61 -6.52 17.87
C MET A 9 -3.04 -5.21 17.24
N THR A 10 -3.75 -4.39 17.98
CA THR A 10 -4.17 -3.06 17.53
C THR A 10 -3.04 -2.07 17.67
N ILE A 11 -2.67 -1.42 16.55
CA ILE A 11 -1.68 -0.33 16.55
C ILE A 11 -2.34 0.94 17.09
N TRP A 12 -1.68 1.60 18.04
CA TRP A 12 -2.12 2.87 18.60
C TRP A 12 -1.21 4.00 18.14
N HIS A 13 -1.80 4.98 17.45
CA HIS A 13 -1.09 6.16 16.97
C HIS A 13 -1.12 7.25 18.05
N SER A 14 -0.35 7.03 19.10
CA SER A 14 -0.15 8.03 20.15
C SER A 14 1.27 8.60 20.06
N ASP A 15 1.46 9.80 20.59
CA ASP A 15 2.78 10.46 20.64
C ASP A 15 3.69 9.92 21.76
N LEU A 16 3.28 8.85 22.45
CA LEU A 16 4.02 8.29 23.60
C LEU A 16 5.38 7.69 23.22
N HIS A 17 5.58 7.30 21.98
CA HIS A 17 6.85 6.82 21.45
C HIS A 17 7.85 7.97 21.20
N LYS A 18 7.38 9.20 21.11
CA LYS A 18 8.21 10.38 20.92
C LYS A 18 8.77 10.86 22.27
N ARG A 19 9.99 11.36 22.25
CA ARG A 19 10.60 11.96 23.44
C ARG A 19 10.22 13.45 23.58
N LYS A 20 10.33 13.98 24.81
CA LYS A 20 10.26 15.42 25.07
C LYS A 20 11.50 16.10 24.48
N LYS A 21 11.48 17.41 24.31
CA LYS A 21 12.65 18.20 23.88
C LYS A 21 13.85 18.03 24.82
N SER A 22 13.60 17.79 26.12
CA SER A 22 14.62 17.51 27.14
C SER A 22 15.19 16.08 27.08
N GLY A 23 14.78 15.24 26.12
CA GLY A 23 15.21 13.84 26.01
C GLY A 23 14.46 12.84 26.89
N GLY A 24 13.66 13.30 27.85
CA GLY A 24 12.85 12.47 28.74
C GLY A 24 11.69 11.78 28.04
N LYS A 25 11.21 10.68 28.61
CA LYS A 25 10.02 9.97 28.12
C LYS A 25 8.75 10.81 28.34
N LYS A 26 7.82 10.77 27.41
CA LYS A 26 6.47 11.32 27.60
C LYS A 26 5.66 10.41 28.53
N GLY A 27 5.03 11.01 29.53
CA GLY A 27 4.11 10.30 30.41
C GLY A 27 2.73 10.09 29.79
N ILE A 28 1.98 9.14 30.31
CA ILE A 28 0.60 8.87 29.94
C ILE A 28 -0.29 9.81 30.75
N GLN A 29 -0.89 10.80 30.07
CA GLN A 29 -1.80 11.77 30.72
C GLN A 29 -3.24 11.27 30.78
N ARG A 30 -3.64 10.33 29.92
CA ARG A 30 -5.00 9.85 29.76
C ARG A 30 -5.03 8.43 29.17
N LYS A 31 -6.17 7.75 29.30
CA LYS A 31 -6.42 6.45 28.66
C LYS A 31 -6.41 6.58 27.14
N LYS A 32 -6.12 5.48 26.42
CA LYS A 32 -6.18 5.37 24.96
C LYS A 32 -7.57 5.77 24.43
N ARG A 33 -7.59 6.54 23.35
CA ARG A 33 -8.82 7.01 22.72
C ARG A 33 -9.08 6.28 21.41
N ARG A 34 -10.35 6.06 21.06
CA ARG A 34 -10.75 5.32 19.85
C ARG A 34 -10.18 5.93 18.57
N TYR A 35 -10.04 7.24 18.48
CA TYR A 35 -9.49 7.92 17.32
C TYR A 35 -7.97 7.68 17.12
N GLU A 36 -7.28 7.20 18.14
CA GLU A 36 -5.85 6.83 18.08
C GLU A 36 -5.66 5.40 17.57
N ARG A 37 -6.75 4.64 17.43
CA ARG A 37 -6.71 3.26 16.97
C ARG A 37 -6.32 3.23 15.49
N GLY A 38 -5.24 2.52 15.18
CA GLY A 38 -4.78 2.26 13.83
C GLY A 38 -4.95 0.81 13.40
N SER A 39 -4.53 0.54 12.19
CA SER A 39 -4.46 -0.82 11.62
C SER A 39 -3.12 -0.97 10.89
N ASP A 40 -2.69 -2.22 10.71
CA ASP A 40 -1.52 -2.52 9.89
C ASP A 40 -1.68 -1.97 8.47
N PRO A 41 -0.58 -1.51 7.85
CA PRO A 41 -0.60 -1.12 6.45
C PRO A 41 -1.00 -2.33 5.58
N VAL A 42 -1.82 -2.07 4.57
CA VAL A 42 -2.17 -3.09 3.58
C VAL A 42 -1.01 -3.18 2.59
N LEU A 43 -0.33 -4.33 2.58
CA LEU A 43 0.72 -4.65 1.62
C LEU A 43 0.05 -5.34 0.43
N VAL A 44 0.20 -4.74 -0.76
CA VAL A 44 -0.45 -5.24 -1.98
C VAL A 44 0.46 -6.25 -2.65
N MET A 45 -0.02 -7.47 -2.80
CA MET A 45 0.71 -8.58 -3.41
C MET A 45 0.15 -8.87 -4.81
N LEU A 46 0.96 -9.55 -5.62
CA LEU A 46 0.51 -10.14 -6.88
C LEU A 46 -0.31 -11.39 -6.58
N GLY A 47 -1.49 -11.53 -7.18
CA GLY A 47 -2.37 -12.68 -7.00
C GLY A 47 -3.81 -12.37 -7.42
N GLU A 48 -4.73 -13.28 -7.14
CA GLU A 48 -6.15 -13.07 -7.40
C GLU A 48 -6.65 -11.80 -6.72
N ARG A 49 -7.60 -11.13 -7.36
CA ARG A 49 -8.11 -9.85 -6.88
C ARG A 49 -8.84 -9.99 -5.57
N GLU A 50 -8.23 -9.49 -4.50
CA GLU A 50 -8.83 -9.37 -3.17
C GLU A 50 -8.86 -7.91 -2.74
N ILE A 51 -10.05 -7.42 -2.41
CA ILE A 51 -10.27 -6.04 -1.96
C ILE A 51 -10.70 -6.02 -0.50
N LYS A 52 -10.25 -5.00 0.22
CA LYS A 52 -10.65 -4.76 1.61
C LYS A 52 -11.39 -3.43 1.72
N PRO A 53 -12.72 -3.46 1.82
CA PRO A 53 -13.49 -2.25 2.08
C PRO A 53 -13.23 -1.76 3.50
N LYS A 54 -13.08 -0.46 3.67
CA LYS A 54 -12.89 0.20 4.96
C LYS A 54 -13.88 1.34 5.10
N ARG A 55 -14.77 1.22 6.07
CA ARG A 55 -15.69 2.31 6.41
C ARG A 55 -14.91 3.51 6.93
N THR A 56 -15.23 4.69 6.44
CA THR A 56 -14.63 5.96 6.89
C THR A 56 -15.64 6.76 7.71
N ARG A 57 -15.14 7.84 8.33
CA ARG A 57 -16.00 8.79 9.07
C ARG A 57 -17.01 9.44 8.09
N GLY A 58 -18.24 9.65 8.54
CA GLY A 58 -19.32 10.19 7.69
C GLY A 58 -20.02 9.17 6.79
N GLY A 59 -19.78 7.84 7.01
CA GLY A 59 -20.47 6.77 6.26
C GLY A 59 -19.83 6.40 4.93
N GLY A 60 -18.78 7.12 4.48
CA GLY A 60 -18.06 6.80 3.25
C GLY A 60 -17.30 5.48 3.33
N ILE A 61 -16.97 4.90 2.18
CA ILE A 61 -16.19 3.65 2.07
C ILE A 61 -14.94 3.95 1.25
N LYS A 62 -13.78 3.52 1.75
CA LYS A 62 -12.52 3.43 0.99
C LYS A 62 -12.24 1.98 0.67
N ILE A 63 -11.73 1.73 -0.52
CA ILE A 63 -11.37 0.40 -0.98
C ILE A 63 -9.85 0.30 -1.01
N ALA A 64 -9.30 -0.74 -0.38
CA ALA A 64 -7.89 -1.08 -0.47
C ALA A 64 -7.75 -2.38 -1.25
N VAL A 65 -6.84 -2.44 -2.20
CA VAL A 65 -6.41 -3.69 -2.82
C VAL A 65 -5.51 -4.41 -1.83
N LYS A 66 -5.72 -5.69 -1.63
CA LYS A 66 -4.85 -6.59 -0.87
C LYS A 66 -3.99 -7.43 -1.81
N SER A 67 -4.59 -7.93 -2.89
CA SER A 67 -3.91 -8.56 -4.02
C SER A 67 -4.63 -8.22 -5.31
N ASP A 68 -3.89 -8.11 -6.40
CA ASP A 68 -4.44 -7.97 -7.76
C ASP A 68 -3.44 -8.52 -8.77
N ARG A 69 -3.97 -9.04 -9.86
CA ARG A 69 -3.22 -9.58 -10.99
C ARG A 69 -3.12 -8.60 -12.15
N PHE A 70 -4.03 -7.64 -12.22
CA PHE A 70 -4.15 -6.73 -13.35
C PHE A 70 -3.80 -5.29 -12.98
N ALA A 71 -3.29 -4.55 -13.97
CA ALA A 71 -3.05 -3.12 -13.88
C ALA A 71 -3.58 -2.40 -15.12
N ASN A 72 -4.03 -1.16 -14.91
CA ASN A 72 -4.32 -0.25 -16.00
C ASN A 72 -3.04 0.48 -16.38
N VAL A 73 -2.49 0.17 -17.53
CA VAL A 73 -1.23 0.77 -18.03
C VAL A 73 -1.55 1.81 -19.09
N TYR A 74 -1.17 3.04 -18.83
CA TYR A 74 -1.24 4.14 -19.77
C TYR A 74 0.05 4.22 -20.59
N ASP A 75 -0.09 4.23 -21.90
CA ASP A 75 1.03 4.45 -22.84
C ASP A 75 1.02 5.91 -23.31
N PRO A 76 2.04 6.70 -22.96
CA PRO A 76 2.13 8.11 -23.37
C PRO A 76 2.36 8.29 -24.87
N ALA A 77 2.93 7.30 -25.58
CA ALA A 77 3.19 7.40 -27.00
C ALA A 77 1.92 7.24 -27.85
N SER A 78 1.07 6.29 -27.49
CA SER A 78 -0.20 6.04 -28.20
C SER A 78 -1.40 6.75 -27.57
N ASN A 79 -1.24 7.39 -26.39
CA ASN A 79 -2.31 7.99 -25.60
C ASN A 79 -3.46 7.01 -25.27
N LYS A 80 -3.13 5.73 -25.12
CA LYS A 80 -4.10 4.67 -24.83
C LYS A 80 -3.86 4.05 -23.46
N THR A 81 -4.93 3.62 -22.82
CA THR A 81 -4.86 2.84 -21.58
C THR A 81 -5.27 1.42 -21.86
N SER A 82 -4.47 0.47 -21.45
CA SER A 82 -4.71 -0.97 -21.60
C SER A 82 -4.80 -1.64 -20.24
N HIS A 83 -5.75 -2.57 -20.09
CA HIS A 83 -5.88 -3.41 -18.92
C HIS A 83 -5.06 -4.68 -19.14
N VAL A 84 -3.95 -4.84 -18.42
CA VAL A 84 -2.96 -5.89 -18.65
C VAL A 84 -2.60 -6.63 -17.40
N GLU A 85 -2.17 -7.88 -17.55
CA GLU A 85 -1.69 -8.70 -16.47
C GLU A 85 -0.29 -8.25 -16.03
N ILE A 86 -0.04 -8.29 -14.72
CA ILE A 86 1.28 -8.02 -14.13
C ILE A 86 2.04 -9.35 -14.08
N ILE A 87 3.19 -9.43 -14.73
CA ILE A 87 4.06 -10.62 -14.71
C ILE A 87 4.80 -10.70 -13.38
N ARG A 88 5.47 -9.61 -13.00
CA ARG A 88 6.20 -9.50 -11.73
C ARG A 88 6.48 -8.06 -11.33
N VAL A 89 6.86 -7.86 -10.08
CA VAL A 89 7.45 -6.60 -9.60
C VAL A 89 8.95 -6.64 -9.85
N LYS A 90 9.45 -5.72 -10.69
CA LYS A 90 10.85 -5.66 -11.10
C LYS A 90 11.70 -4.90 -10.08
N SER A 91 11.20 -3.77 -9.59
CA SER A 91 11.91 -2.92 -8.64
C SER A 91 10.93 -2.13 -7.77
N ASN A 92 11.31 -1.87 -6.53
CA ASN A 92 10.55 -1.02 -5.63
C ASN A 92 11.48 0.01 -4.94
N PRO A 93 11.56 1.24 -5.46
CA PRO A 93 12.46 2.27 -4.93
C PRO A 93 12.11 2.74 -3.51
N ALA A 94 10.92 2.38 -3.00
CA ALA A 94 10.51 2.76 -1.65
C ALA A 94 11.27 1.99 -0.56
N ASN A 95 11.50 0.68 -0.76
CA ASN A 95 12.21 -0.17 0.19
C ASN A 95 12.60 -1.50 -0.49
N ARG A 96 13.86 -1.94 -0.27
CA ARG A 96 14.39 -3.22 -0.76
C ARG A 96 13.63 -4.43 -0.21
N ASP A 97 13.14 -4.37 1.02
CA ASP A 97 12.32 -5.44 1.59
C ASP A 97 10.99 -5.61 0.86
N LEU A 98 10.36 -4.52 0.45
CA LEU A 98 9.12 -4.55 -0.33
C LEU A 98 9.37 -5.12 -1.73
N GLU A 99 10.52 -4.81 -2.33
CA GLU A 99 10.96 -5.38 -3.60
C GLU A 99 11.14 -6.89 -3.51
N ARG A 100 11.92 -7.38 -2.52
CA ARG A 100 12.16 -8.81 -2.29
C ARG A 100 10.86 -9.60 -2.07
N ARG A 101 9.86 -8.97 -1.47
CA ARG A 101 8.55 -9.57 -1.20
C ARG A 101 7.55 -9.38 -2.34
N GLY A 102 7.94 -8.75 -3.45
CA GLY A 102 7.07 -8.48 -4.59
C GLY A 102 5.87 -7.60 -4.27
N ILE A 103 6.03 -6.64 -3.34
CA ILE A 103 4.93 -5.77 -2.90
C ILE A 103 4.80 -4.58 -3.84
N ILE A 104 3.57 -4.37 -4.32
CA ILE A 104 3.24 -3.28 -5.23
C ILE A 104 2.92 -2.03 -4.42
N THR A 105 3.77 -1.01 -4.56
CA THR A 105 3.56 0.31 -3.95
C THR A 105 3.54 1.40 -5.02
N LYS A 106 3.11 2.59 -4.66
CA LYS A 106 3.26 3.75 -5.54
C LYS A 106 4.74 3.96 -5.87
N GLY A 107 5.06 4.09 -7.16
CA GLY A 107 6.42 4.25 -7.66
C GLY A 107 7.14 2.92 -7.98
N ALA A 108 6.59 1.77 -7.63
CA ALA A 108 7.15 0.48 -8.00
C ALA A 108 7.15 0.31 -9.52
N ILE A 109 8.15 -0.40 -10.04
CA ILE A 109 8.25 -0.77 -11.45
C ILE A 109 7.76 -2.20 -11.58
N ILE A 110 6.75 -2.39 -12.40
CA ILE A 110 6.13 -3.68 -12.71
C ILE A 110 6.44 -4.05 -14.15
N GLU A 111 6.64 -5.33 -14.38
CA GLU A 111 6.79 -5.91 -15.70
C GLU A 111 5.44 -6.36 -16.22
N THR A 112 5.11 -5.92 -17.44
CA THR A 112 3.86 -6.26 -18.13
C THR A 112 4.16 -6.76 -19.54
N PRO A 113 3.23 -7.45 -20.21
CA PRO A 113 3.43 -7.91 -21.60
C PRO A 113 3.71 -6.77 -22.60
N ILE A 114 3.28 -5.54 -22.28
CA ILE A 114 3.52 -4.35 -23.14
C ILE A 114 4.91 -3.76 -22.87
N GLY A 115 5.45 -3.91 -21.66
CA GLY A 115 6.73 -3.39 -21.24
C GLY A 115 6.78 -3.06 -19.74
N ASP A 116 7.87 -2.45 -19.30
CA ASP A 116 8.03 -2.00 -17.92
C ASP A 116 7.15 -0.78 -17.66
N ALA A 117 6.40 -0.79 -16.58
CA ALA A 117 5.50 0.29 -16.22
C ALA A 117 5.71 0.73 -14.75
N ARG A 118 5.64 2.04 -14.51
CA ARG A 118 5.75 2.64 -13.18
C ARG A 118 4.38 2.86 -12.58
N VAL A 119 4.13 2.30 -11.40
CA VAL A 119 2.87 2.46 -10.67
C VAL A 119 2.70 3.90 -10.19
N THR A 120 1.60 4.53 -10.54
CA THR A 120 1.28 5.93 -10.18
C THR A 120 0.23 6.05 -9.08
N SER A 121 -0.70 5.09 -9.00
CA SER A 121 -1.70 5.04 -7.93
C SER A 121 -1.10 4.51 -6.61
N LYS A 122 -1.86 4.63 -5.54
CA LYS A 122 -1.59 3.95 -4.26
C LYS A 122 -2.61 2.83 -4.05
N PRO A 123 -2.32 1.58 -4.48
CA PRO A 123 -3.32 0.52 -4.53
C PRO A 123 -3.97 0.22 -3.18
N SER A 124 -3.22 0.38 -2.09
CA SER A 124 -3.72 0.20 -0.71
C SER A 124 -4.75 1.24 -0.25
N SER A 125 -5.02 2.28 -1.06
CA SER A 125 -5.97 3.36 -0.75
C SER A 125 -6.94 3.64 -1.89
N ASP A 126 -6.48 3.50 -3.14
CA ASP A 126 -7.22 3.89 -4.34
C ASP A 126 -8.05 2.74 -4.93
N GLY A 127 -7.77 1.51 -4.50
CA GLY A 127 -8.54 0.33 -4.90
C GLY A 127 -8.22 -0.21 -6.30
N VAL A 128 -7.25 0.40 -7.00
CA VAL A 128 -6.83 0.01 -8.35
C VAL A 128 -5.32 0.20 -8.52
N ILE A 129 -4.73 -0.57 -9.43
CA ILE A 129 -3.33 -0.43 -9.84
C ILE A 129 -3.30 0.29 -11.18
N ASN A 130 -2.90 1.56 -11.16
CA ASN A 130 -2.67 2.34 -12.37
C ASN A 130 -1.18 2.55 -12.54
N ALA A 131 -0.69 2.42 -13.76
CA ALA A 131 0.72 2.57 -14.09
C ALA A 131 0.89 3.33 -15.41
N VAL A 132 2.08 3.87 -15.61
CA VAL A 132 2.50 4.53 -16.85
C VAL A 132 3.66 3.75 -17.43
N LEU A 133 3.60 3.45 -18.71
CA LEU A 133 4.64 2.75 -19.44
C LEU A 133 5.93 3.59 -19.42
N LEU A 134 7.05 2.94 -19.15
CA LEU A 134 8.36 3.57 -19.22
C LEU A 134 8.87 3.50 -20.66
N PRO A 135 9.58 4.53 -21.15
CA PRO A 135 10.23 4.45 -22.45
C PRO A 135 11.24 3.29 -22.45
N LYS A 136 11.27 2.54 -23.53
CA LYS A 136 12.30 1.50 -23.72
C LYS A 136 13.66 2.19 -23.77
N GLN A 137 14.53 1.83 -22.85
CA GLN A 137 15.96 2.19 -22.90
C GLN A 137 16.65 1.34 -23.95
#